data_84b3e98adca92d6ee879561f4866093e
#
_entry.id   84b3e98adca92d6ee879561f4866093e
#
_cell.length_a   1.000
_cell.length_b   1.000
_cell.length_c   1.000
_cell.angle_alpha   90.00
_cell.angle_beta   90.00
_cell.angle_gamma   90.00
#
_symmetry.space_group_name_H-M   'P 1'
#
loop_
_entity.id
_entity.type
_entity.pdbx_description
1 polymer ?
#
loop_
_entity_poly.entity_id
_entity_poly.type
_entity_poly.pdbx_seq_one_letter_code
_entity_poly.pdbx_strand_id
1 'polypeptide(L)'
;MSSSPENAPSASAIPRRTLIQRAAAVGLVAVPGASLLSACADSGGGGTTNTTQGAASATNPLGIKEDQPLNVVIFNGGYGDKYATDVHEPLYKKAFPKSTVNHQSSQAISTLVQPLIAAGNPPEFVNNSGEKLMDFGALVADNQLQDLTDLFNAPSVDDPNKKVKDTLVPGTIDAGSFNGKPYVLYYVSTVYGIWYSGKLFADKGWQPAKTWTEFLALCETIKKAGIAPFAYAGANAAYYMWNIILTSAAKIGGEDVLKHIDNLEDGAWKADAVKQAATAWAEIGAKYNLQGAEGLRHTDVQLKQDQYQLAMYPSGDWLENEQKANTPADFKYQMATTPSVTASDKLPANAVRAAAGEGYIVLAKSKNPRNGMEYMRQMLSKAGAKGFTETVKAPTVVIGGADGVTFTPGVQSSQDALKAAGKNVFNLYFDGWYKDLDKEARTATNELMFGRATPDQFCTRMQTKADAIKKDSSVSKFTRS
;
A
#
# COMPACT_ATOMS: atom_id res chain seq x y z
N MET A 1 -4.09 30.13 -59.59
CA MET A 1 -2.83 29.48 -59.84
C MET A 1 -2.61 28.55 -58.65
N SER A 2 -3.22 27.41 -58.54
CA SER A 2 -2.94 26.10 -59.11
C SER A 2 -1.55 25.57 -58.82
N SER A 3 -1.45 24.68 -57.83
CA SER A 3 -0.67 23.46 -57.92
C SER A 3 -0.98 22.53 -56.73
N SER A 4 -1.53 21.37 -57.02
CA SER A 4 -1.80 20.24 -56.12
C SER A 4 -0.53 19.49 -55.77
N PRO A 5 -0.50 18.70 -54.65
CA PRO A 5 0.64 17.89 -54.28
C PRO A 5 0.59 16.47 -54.82
N GLU A 6 1.76 15.96 -55.07
CA GLU A 6 2.10 14.63 -55.57
C GLU A 6 1.99 13.52 -54.55
N ASN A 7 1.68 12.33 -55.02
CA ASN A 7 1.48 11.05 -54.36
C ASN A 7 2.74 10.52 -53.66
N ALA A 8 2.56 9.92 -52.50
CA ALA A 8 3.48 8.96 -51.89
C ALA A 8 2.86 7.54 -51.88
N PRO A 9 3.62 6.47 -52.12
CA PRO A 9 3.09 5.12 -52.36
C PRO A 9 2.80 4.35 -51.05
N SER A 10 1.73 3.54 -51.14
CA SER A 10 1.28 2.59 -50.14
C SER A 10 2.27 1.45 -49.90
N ALA A 11 2.61 1.20 -48.64
CA ALA A 11 3.34 0.01 -48.21
C ALA A 11 2.34 -1.14 -47.97
N SER A 12 2.51 -2.22 -48.71
CA SER A 12 1.76 -3.46 -48.63
C SER A 12 2.00 -4.24 -47.34
N ALA A 13 0.93 -4.75 -46.76
CA ALA A 13 0.92 -5.65 -45.62
C ALA A 13 1.48 -7.03 -46.01
N ILE A 14 2.43 -7.55 -45.21
CA ILE A 14 2.92 -8.94 -45.29
C ILE A 14 2.19 -9.78 -44.21
N PRO A 15 1.58 -10.93 -44.56
CA PRO A 15 0.87 -11.75 -43.58
C PRO A 15 1.84 -12.62 -42.74
N ARG A 16 1.61 -12.61 -41.44
CA ARG A 16 2.26 -13.54 -40.49
C ARG A 16 1.63 -14.92 -40.58
N ARG A 17 2.25 -15.83 -41.33
CA ARG A 17 2.12 -17.30 -41.21
C ARG A 17 3.14 -17.96 -42.12
N THR A 18 4.16 -18.58 -41.55
CA THR A 18 4.94 -19.73 -42.04
C THR A 18 6.40 -19.60 -41.67
N LEU A 19 6.76 -20.13 -40.50
CA LEU A 19 8.14 -20.53 -40.17
C LEU A 19 8.15 -21.45 -38.93
N ILE A 20 7.49 -22.59 -39.07
CA ILE A 20 7.76 -23.77 -38.24
C ILE A 20 7.76 -24.96 -39.22
N GLN A 21 8.92 -25.43 -39.57
CA GLN A 21 9.23 -26.81 -39.97
C GLN A 21 10.61 -26.84 -40.61
N ARG A 22 11.55 -27.42 -39.90
CA ARG A 22 12.68 -28.23 -40.39
C ARG A 22 13.92 -28.01 -39.51
N ALA A 23 14.11 -28.95 -38.60
CA ALA A 23 15.42 -29.60 -38.40
C ALA A 23 15.21 -30.73 -37.39
N ALA A 24 15.03 -31.91 -37.90
CA ALA A 24 15.21 -33.17 -37.17
C ALA A 24 16.44 -33.88 -37.79
N ALA A 25 17.10 -34.61 -36.87
CA ALA A 25 18.02 -35.70 -37.15
C ALA A 25 19.51 -35.40 -37.32
N VAL A 26 20.21 -36.10 -36.49
CA VAL A 26 21.52 -36.81 -36.50
C VAL A 26 22.23 -36.52 -35.14
N GLY A 27 22.68 -37.44 -34.28
CA GLY A 27 22.83 -38.89 -34.32
C GLY A 27 23.40 -39.35 -32.97
N LEU A 28 22.99 -40.51 -32.56
CA LEU A 28 23.52 -41.25 -31.38
C LEU A 28 24.97 -41.65 -31.55
N VAL A 29 25.78 -41.45 -30.50
CA VAL A 29 26.91 -42.37 -30.16
C VAL A 29 26.89 -42.64 -28.66
N ALA A 30 26.71 -43.88 -28.31
CA ALA A 30 26.79 -44.43 -26.96
C ALA A 30 28.20 -45.00 -26.72
N VAL A 31 28.76 -44.81 -25.53
CA VAL A 31 29.77 -45.71 -24.91
C VAL A 31 29.55 -45.71 -23.39
N PRO A 32 29.61 -46.89 -22.72
CA PRO A 32 29.17 -47.08 -21.35
C PRO A 32 30.31 -47.11 -20.33
N GLY A 33 29.99 -46.73 -19.11
CA GLY A 33 30.89 -46.89 -17.98
C GLY A 33 30.17 -46.76 -16.65
N ALA A 34 29.99 -47.90 -15.98
CA ALA A 34 29.22 -48.11 -14.74
C ALA A 34 29.91 -47.58 -13.48
N SER A 35 29.12 -47.23 -12.52
CA SER A 35 28.88 -47.84 -11.19
C SER A 35 28.33 -46.82 -10.20
N LEU A 36 27.10 -47.01 -9.71
CA LEU A 36 26.65 -47.50 -8.39
C LEU A 36 27.03 -46.54 -7.23
N LEU A 37 26.13 -46.07 -6.47
CA LEU A 37 25.06 -46.45 -5.55
C LEU A 37 24.57 -45.18 -4.88
N SER A 38 23.44 -44.93 -4.48
CA SER A 38 22.19 -45.38 -3.91
C SER A 38 21.46 -44.15 -3.40
N ALA A 39 20.30 -43.96 -3.86
CA ALA A 39 19.00 -44.12 -3.27
C ALA A 39 18.73 -43.34 -1.97
N CYS A 40 17.85 -42.35 -2.10
CA CYS A 40 16.56 -42.37 -1.40
C CYS A 40 15.60 -41.48 -2.18
N ALA A 41 14.52 -42.09 -2.60
CA ALA A 41 13.39 -41.44 -3.24
C ALA A 41 12.58 -40.69 -2.17
N ASP A 42 12.16 -39.48 -2.52
CA ASP A 42 10.83 -39.08 -2.15
C ASP A 42 10.22 -38.25 -3.30
N SER A 43 9.01 -38.62 -3.61
CA SER A 43 8.24 -38.21 -4.78
C SER A 43 7.47 -36.94 -4.52
N GLY A 44 7.60 -35.92 -5.39
CA GLY A 44 6.71 -34.76 -5.37
C GLY A 44 7.11 -33.73 -6.42
N GLY A 45 6.42 -33.73 -7.54
CA GLY A 45 6.77 -33.07 -8.79
C GLY A 45 6.79 -31.57 -8.82
N GLY A 46 7.48 -31.04 -9.82
CA GLY A 46 7.23 -29.74 -10.44
C GLY A 46 8.41 -28.79 -10.48
N GLY A 47 9.05 -28.65 -11.63
CA GLY A 47 9.67 -27.43 -12.12
C GLY A 47 11.00 -27.00 -11.48
N THR A 48 12.10 -27.61 -11.89
CA THR A 48 13.47 -27.21 -11.51
C THR A 48 13.90 -25.95 -12.28
N THR A 49 13.90 -24.81 -11.60
CA THR A 49 14.92 -23.78 -11.83
C THR A 49 16.04 -24.07 -10.82
N ASN A 50 17.18 -24.58 -11.29
CA ASN A 50 18.39 -24.78 -10.49
C ASN A 50 18.98 -23.43 -10.06
N THR A 51 18.41 -22.80 -9.06
CA THR A 51 19.12 -21.80 -8.26
C THR A 51 19.92 -22.58 -7.20
N THR A 52 21.20 -22.75 -7.41
CA THR A 52 22.14 -23.26 -6.42
C THR A 52 22.07 -22.34 -5.20
N GLN A 53 21.33 -22.76 -4.16
CA GLN A 53 21.17 -21.97 -2.92
C GLN A 53 22.46 -22.04 -2.10
N GLY A 54 22.74 -20.99 -1.32
CA GLY A 54 23.73 -21.06 -0.26
C GLY A 54 23.28 -22.00 0.86
N ALA A 55 24.21 -22.51 1.64
CA ALA A 55 23.85 -23.34 2.80
C ALA A 55 23.23 -22.48 3.90
N ALA A 56 22.10 -22.91 4.45
CA ALA A 56 21.52 -22.26 5.61
C ALA A 56 22.40 -22.50 6.85
N SER A 57 22.55 -21.47 7.69
CA SER A 57 23.27 -21.51 8.94
C SER A 57 22.62 -20.62 9.99
N ALA A 58 23.09 -20.63 11.22
CA ALA A 58 22.56 -19.77 12.28
C ALA A 58 22.67 -18.26 11.93
N THR A 59 23.72 -17.85 11.20
CA THR A 59 23.91 -16.46 10.77
C THR A 59 23.34 -16.17 9.38
N ASN A 60 23.01 -17.19 8.60
CA ASN A 60 22.41 -17.12 7.28
C ASN A 60 21.21 -18.08 7.16
N PRO A 61 20.13 -17.87 7.93
CA PRO A 61 19.03 -18.83 8.03
C PRO A 61 18.25 -19.03 6.73
N LEU A 62 18.27 -18.05 5.84
CA LEU A 62 17.63 -18.14 4.52
C LEU A 62 18.56 -18.70 3.44
N GLY A 63 19.84 -19.01 3.76
CA GLY A 63 20.80 -19.59 2.81
C GLY A 63 21.05 -18.67 1.62
N ILE A 64 21.28 -17.38 1.86
CA ILE A 64 21.62 -16.43 0.79
C ILE A 64 23.04 -16.66 0.26
N LYS A 65 23.29 -16.19 -0.95
CA LYS A 65 24.61 -16.11 -1.55
C LYS A 65 25.16 -14.71 -1.37
N GLU A 66 26.17 -14.58 -0.53
CA GLU A 66 26.76 -13.28 -0.19
C GLU A 66 27.52 -12.62 -1.35
N ASP A 67 28.01 -13.38 -2.32
CA ASP A 67 28.75 -12.89 -3.48
C ASP A 67 27.84 -12.38 -4.62
N GLN A 68 26.52 -12.47 -4.44
CA GLN A 68 25.56 -12.03 -5.43
C GLN A 68 24.99 -10.65 -5.08
N PRO A 69 24.76 -9.80 -6.09
CA PRO A 69 24.19 -8.48 -5.86
C PRO A 69 22.74 -8.58 -5.36
N LEU A 70 22.35 -7.61 -4.54
CA LEU A 70 20.98 -7.32 -4.15
C LEU A 70 20.55 -6.03 -4.86
N ASN A 71 19.57 -6.12 -5.76
CA ASN A 71 18.98 -4.96 -6.43
C ASN A 71 17.73 -4.53 -5.64
N VAL A 72 17.77 -3.30 -5.14
CA VAL A 72 16.74 -2.69 -4.30
C VAL A 72 16.09 -1.55 -5.07
N VAL A 73 14.76 -1.56 -5.17
CA VAL A 73 13.98 -0.46 -5.75
C VAL A 73 13.04 0.10 -4.69
N ILE A 74 13.17 1.38 -4.38
CA ILE A 74 12.41 2.05 -3.34
C ILE A 74 11.46 3.10 -3.96
N PHE A 75 10.21 3.12 -3.46
CA PHE A 75 9.30 4.23 -3.69
C PHE A 75 9.76 5.44 -2.88
N ASN A 76 10.18 6.51 -3.54
CA ASN A 76 10.68 7.72 -2.88
C ASN A 76 9.60 8.82 -2.76
N GLY A 77 8.36 8.41 -2.43
CA GLY A 77 7.26 9.33 -2.10
C GLY A 77 7.32 9.85 -0.67
N GLY A 78 6.20 9.83 0.05
CA GLY A 78 6.01 10.47 1.36
C GLY A 78 7.09 10.24 2.41
N TYR A 79 7.74 9.08 2.42
CA TYR A 79 8.84 8.76 3.35
C TYR A 79 10.24 8.95 2.74
N GLY A 80 10.34 9.20 1.42
CA GLY A 80 11.62 9.22 0.73
C GLY A 80 12.28 7.84 0.66
N ASP A 81 13.60 7.81 0.42
CA ASP A 81 14.39 6.59 0.32
C ASP A 81 15.59 6.52 1.29
N LYS A 82 15.83 7.57 2.08
CA LYS A 82 16.97 7.64 3.01
C LYS A 82 16.94 6.57 4.08
N TYR A 83 15.78 6.11 4.52
CA TYR A 83 15.68 5.00 5.46
C TYR A 83 16.29 3.71 4.90
N ALA A 84 16.26 3.52 3.57
CA ALA A 84 16.89 2.38 2.92
C ALA A 84 18.42 2.58 2.86
N THR A 85 18.88 3.71 2.29
CA THR A 85 20.32 3.97 2.09
C THR A 85 21.11 4.17 3.38
N ASP A 86 20.51 4.78 4.39
CA ASP A 86 21.20 5.18 5.62
C ASP A 86 21.02 4.14 6.76
N VAL A 87 20.00 3.24 6.66
CA VAL A 87 19.70 2.27 7.71
C VAL A 87 19.68 0.84 7.19
N HIS A 88 18.73 0.48 6.32
CA HIS A 88 18.46 -0.92 5.98
C HIS A 88 19.62 -1.55 5.17
N GLU A 89 20.12 -0.85 4.17
CA GLU A 89 21.25 -1.33 3.34
C GLU A 89 22.54 -1.47 4.14
N PRO A 90 22.92 -0.50 5.01
CA PRO A 90 24.04 -0.68 5.94
C PRO A 90 23.89 -1.89 6.88
N LEU A 91 22.68 -2.14 7.41
CA LEU A 91 22.42 -3.33 8.24
C LEU A 91 22.62 -4.62 7.46
N TYR A 92 22.08 -4.70 6.24
CA TYR A 92 22.27 -5.83 5.37
C TYR A 92 23.75 -6.06 5.02
N LYS A 93 24.47 -5.01 4.62
CA LYS A 93 25.91 -5.08 4.31
C LYS A 93 26.77 -5.43 5.52
N LYS A 94 26.38 -5.01 6.73
CA LYS A 94 27.03 -5.40 7.98
C LYS A 94 26.89 -6.91 8.24
N ALA A 95 25.71 -7.46 8.00
CA ALA A 95 25.46 -8.90 8.15
C ALA A 95 26.14 -9.72 7.05
N PHE A 96 26.23 -9.18 5.83
CA PHE A 96 26.76 -9.85 4.63
C PHE A 96 27.78 -8.97 3.90
N PRO A 97 29.01 -8.87 4.39
CA PRO A 97 29.99 -7.87 3.90
C PRO A 97 30.44 -8.04 2.45
N LYS A 98 30.26 -9.24 1.88
CA LYS A 98 30.61 -9.51 0.47
C LYS A 98 29.52 -9.13 -0.51
N SER A 99 28.32 -8.83 -0.01
CA SER A 99 27.17 -8.44 -0.86
C SER A 99 27.34 -7.02 -1.37
N THR A 100 26.97 -6.83 -2.64
CA THR A 100 26.80 -5.50 -3.25
C THR A 100 25.29 -5.16 -3.24
N VAL A 101 24.94 -3.96 -2.78
CA VAL A 101 23.57 -3.43 -2.87
C VAL A 101 23.53 -2.38 -3.97
N ASN A 102 22.66 -2.60 -4.96
CA ASN A 102 22.39 -1.66 -6.05
C ASN A 102 21.05 -0.99 -5.78
N HIS A 103 21.10 0.26 -5.34
CA HIS A 103 19.91 1.05 -5.01
C HIS A 103 19.37 1.81 -6.22
N GLN A 104 18.05 1.78 -6.38
CA GLN A 104 17.31 2.67 -7.27
C GLN A 104 16.05 3.17 -6.54
N SER A 105 15.62 4.39 -6.87
CA SER A 105 14.36 4.92 -6.34
C SER A 105 13.51 5.58 -7.42
N SER A 106 12.17 5.57 -7.23
CA SER A 106 11.22 6.14 -8.18
C SER A 106 9.90 6.47 -7.50
N GLN A 107 9.20 7.50 -7.99
CA GLN A 107 7.78 7.74 -7.67
C GLN A 107 6.83 6.97 -8.59
N ALA A 108 7.35 6.28 -9.61
CA ALA A 108 6.57 5.55 -10.60
C ALA A 108 7.06 4.09 -10.68
N ILE A 109 6.83 3.31 -9.64
CA ILE A 109 7.35 1.95 -9.48
C ILE A 109 6.98 1.04 -10.63
N SER A 110 5.72 1.01 -11.06
CA SER A 110 5.29 0.17 -12.19
C SER A 110 6.02 0.53 -13.49
N THR A 111 6.28 1.81 -13.74
CA THR A 111 7.00 2.27 -14.94
C THR A 111 8.46 1.80 -14.95
N LEU A 112 9.09 1.74 -13.76
CA LEU A 112 10.48 1.28 -13.63
C LEU A 112 10.60 -0.24 -13.64
N VAL A 113 9.74 -0.95 -12.91
CA VAL A 113 9.94 -2.38 -12.61
C VAL A 113 9.27 -3.30 -13.64
N GLN A 114 8.11 -2.96 -14.20
CA GLN A 114 7.42 -3.82 -15.17
C GLN A 114 8.28 -4.16 -16.41
N PRO A 115 9.04 -3.22 -17.02
CA PRO A 115 9.94 -3.56 -18.12
C PRO A 115 11.04 -4.54 -17.70
N LEU A 116 11.55 -4.47 -16.46
CA LEU A 116 12.57 -5.39 -15.94
C LEU A 116 11.99 -6.80 -15.75
N ILE A 117 10.75 -6.90 -15.26
CA ILE A 117 10.02 -8.17 -15.17
C ILE A 117 9.84 -8.78 -16.57
N ALA A 118 9.38 -7.98 -17.54
CA ALA A 118 9.17 -8.43 -18.91
C ALA A 118 10.48 -8.87 -19.60
N ALA A 119 11.60 -8.25 -19.27
CA ALA A 119 12.92 -8.61 -19.75
C ALA A 119 13.55 -9.84 -19.02
N GLY A 120 12.86 -10.41 -18.03
CA GLY A 120 13.35 -11.55 -17.25
C GLY A 120 14.52 -11.22 -16.29
N ASN A 121 14.66 -9.96 -15.92
CA ASN A 121 15.71 -9.48 -15.01
C ASN A 121 15.15 -8.55 -13.91
N PRO A 122 14.14 -9.00 -13.14
CA PRO A 122 13.53 -8.20 -12.09
C PRO A 122 14.50 -8.01 -10.90
N PRO A 123 14.38 -6.90 -10.13
CA PRO A 123 15.11 -6.70 -8.90
C PRO A 123 14.68 -7.72 -7.83
N GLU A 124 15.54 -7.95 -6.84
CA GLU A 124 15.24 -8.85 -5.74
C GLU A 124 14.18 -8.27 -4.79
N PHE A 125 14.22 -6.96 -4.57
CA PHE A 125 13.41 -6.29 -3.58
C PHE A 125 12.80 -5.00 -4.12
N VAL A 126 11.52 -4.78 -3.86
CA VAL A 126 10.80 -3.58 -4.29
C VAL A 126 9.88 -3.05 -3.18
N ASN A 127 10.01 -1.77 -2.84
CA ASN A 127 8.92 -1.04 -2.20
C ASN A 127 7.89 -0.68 -3.27
N ASN A 128 6.81 -1.45 -3.35
CA ASN A 128 5.75 -1.29 -4.34
C ASN A 128 4.62 -0.43 -3.77
N SER A 129 4.84 0.88 -3.74
CA SER A 129 3.93 1.85 -3.13
C SER A 129 3.65 3.04 -4.05
N GLY A 130 2.76 3.93 -3.61
CA GLY A 130 2.39 5.15 -4.32
C GLY A 130 1.33 4.99 -5.40
N GLU A 131 1.07 6.08 -6.13
CA GLU A 131 0.02 6.13 -7.16
C GLU A 131 0.24 5.13 -8.30
N LYS A 132 1.51 4.93 -8.68
CA LYS A 132 1.91 4.04 -9.78
C LYS A 132 2.54 2.75 -9.25
N LEU A 133 1.93 2.15 -8.25
CA LEU A 133 2.29 0.81 -7.79
C LEU A 133 1.88 -0.26 -8.83
N MET A 134 2.53 -1.41 -8.78
CA MET A 134 2.11 -2.59 -9.53
C MET A 134 0.95 -3.29 -8.81
N ASP A 135 0.07 -3.92 -9.58
CA ASP A 135 -1.08 -4.67 -9.04
C ASP A 135 -0.61 -5.93 -8.30
N PHE A 136 -0.80 -5.97 -6.98
CA PHE A 136 -0.41 -7.12 -6.16
C PHE A 136 -1.19 -8.39 -6.52
N GLY A 137 -2.49 -8.27 -6.74
CA GLY A 137 -3.34 -9.42 -7.11
C GLY A 137 -2.91 -10.04 -8.43
N ALA A 138 -2.63 -9.21 -9.43
CA ALA A 138 -2.11 -9.68 -10.72
C ALA A 138 -0.71 -10.31 -10.58
N LEU A 139 0.19 -9.67 -9.82
CA LEU A 139 1.54 -10.22 -9.59
C LEU A 139 1.49 -11.59 -8.88
N VAL A 140 0.57 -11.78 -7.93
CA VAL A 140 0.35 -13.08 -7.25
C VAL A 140 -0.20 -14.10 -8.24
N ALA A 141 -1.23 -13.75 -9.02
CA ALA A 141 -1.85 -14.64 -10.00
C ALA A 141 -0.85 -15.12 -11.07
N ASP A 142 0.07 -14.24 -11.47
CA ASP A 142 1.12 -14.52 -12.47
C ASP A 142 2.37 -15.18 -11.86
N ASN A 143 2.34 -15.57 -10.59
CA ASN A 143 3.48 -16.15 -9.86
C ASN A 143 4.75 -15.28 -9.95
N GLN A 144 4.60 -13.96 -9.90
CA GLN A 144 5.71 -13.01 -9.92
C GLN A 144 6.25 -12.72 -8.53
N LEU A 145 5.47 -12.97 -7.46
CA LEU A 145 5.88 -12.71 -6.08
C LEU A 145 6.41 -13.96 -5.39
N GLN A 146 7.47 -13.78 -4.62
CA GLN A 146 8.03 -14.79 -3.73
C GLN A 146 7.11 -14.98 -2.52
N ASP A 147 6.75 -16.23 -2.22
CA ASP A 147 6.10 -16.59 -0.95
C ASP A 147 7.05 -16.27 0.22
N LEU A 148 6.59 -15.46 1.16
CA LEU A 148 7.37 -14.97 2.30
C LEU A 148 7.27 -15.88 3.54
N THR A 149 6.66 -17.05 3.43
CA THR A 149 6.49 -18.00 4.54
C THR A 149 7.83 -18.35 5.20
N ASP A 150 8.88 -18.57 4.41
CA ASP A 150 10.22 -18.86 4.91
C ASP A 150 10.80 -17.68 5.70
N LEU A 151 10.60 -16.44 5.24
CA LEU A 151 10.99 -15.23 5.97
C LEU A 151 10.33 -15.17 7.35
N PHE A 152 9.01 -15.31 7.40
CA PHE A 152 8.27 -15.18 8.65
C PHE A 152 8.51 -16.32 9.64
N ASN A 153 8.92 -17.49 9.15
CA ASN A 153 9.32 -18.63 9.99
C ASN A 153 10.82 -18.64 10.33
N ALA A 154 11.64 -17.80 9.69
CA ALA A 154 13.07 -17.69 10.00
C ALA A 154 13.28 -17.13 11.43
N PRO A 155 14.43 -17.43 12.05
CA PRO A 155 14.83 -16.80 13.30
C PRO A 155 14.90 -15.29 13.17
N SER A 156 14.39 -14.54 14.15
CA SER A 156 14.56 -13.09 14.24
C SER A 156 16.05 -12.72 14.34
N VAL A 157 16.39 -11.53 13.83
CA VAL A 157 17.76 -11.00 13.96
C VAL A 157 18.10 -10.70 15.43
N ASP A 158 17.10 -10.23 16.19
CA ASP A 158 17.31 -9.77 17.58
C ASP A 158 17.29 -10.92 18.60
N ASP A 159 16.53 -11.99 18.31
CA ASP A 159 16.39 -13.16 19.17
C ASP A 159 16.26 -14.43 18.32
N PRO A 160 17.34 -15.21 18.18
CA PRO A 160 17.31 -16.45 17.37
C PRO A 160 16.30 -17.50 17.85
N ASN A 161 15.83 -17.42 19.08
CA ASN A 161 14.82 -18.33 19.63
C ASN A 161 13.38 -17.93 19.26
N LYS A 162 13.19 -16.75 18.68
CA LYS A 162 11.89 -16.28 18.18
C LYS A 162 11.88 -16.27 16.66
N LYS A 163 10.74 -16.57 16.07
CA LYS A 163 10.54 -16.39 14.64
C LYS A 163 10.25 -14.92 14.33
N VAL A 164 10.56 -14.48 13.11
CA VAL A 164 10.24 -13.13 12.66
C VAL A 164 8.77 -12.79 12.90
N LYS A 165 7.85 -13.72 12.58
CA LYS A 165 6.40 -13.51 12.79
C LYS A 165 6.02 -13.17 14.24
N ASP A 166 6.76 -13.69 15.21
CA ASP A 166 6.47 -13.49 16.64
C ASP A 166 6.94 -12.11 17.15
N THR A 167 7.63 -11.35 16.30
CA THR A 167 8.11 -9.99 16.59
C THR A 167 7.25 -8.90 15.94
N LEU A 168 6.17 -9.27 15.25
CA LEU A 168 5.31 -8.36 14.50
C LEU A 168 3.97 -8.11 15.21
N VAL A 169 3.41 -6.93 14.96
CA VAL A 169 2.05 -6.60 15.39
C VAL A 169 1.08 -7.63 14.78
N PRO A 170 0.14 -8.19 15.58
CA PRO A 170 -0.87 -9.11 15.09
C PRO A 170 -1.62 -8.59 13.87
N GLY A 171 -1.92 -9.47 12.90
CA GLY A 171 -2.59 -9.10 11.64
C GLY A 171 -1.67 -8.58 10.54
N THR A 172 -0.39 -8.27 10.82
CA THR A 172 0.56 -7.79 9.81
C THR A 172 0.72 -8.78 8.65
N ILE A 173 0.84 -10.07 8.95
CA ILE A 173 1.03 -11.12 7.92
C ILE A 173 -0.24 -11.33 7.12
N ASP A 174 -1.39 -11.33 7.80
CA ASP A 174 -2.71 -11.54 7.18
C ASP A 174 -3.01 -10.43 6.17
N ALA A 175 -2.65 -9.17 6.48
CA ALA A 175 -2.83 -8.03 5.59
C ALA A 175 -2.11 -8.20 4.24
N GLY A 176 -0.95 -8.84 4.23
CA GLY A 176 -0.17 -9.12 3.01
C GLY A 176 -0.37 -10.51 2.43
N SER A 177 -1.39 -11.24 2.90
CA SER A 177 -1.67 -12.62 2.48
C SER A 177 -2.73 -12.67 1.38
N PHE A 178 -2.50 -13.59 0.44
CA PHE A 178 -3.41 -13.90 -0.66
C PHE A 178 -3.67 -15.41 -0.62
N ASN A 179 -4.93 -15.78 -0.43
CA ASN A 179 -5.33 -17.19 -0.23
C ASN A 179 -4.52 -17.89 0.88
N GLY A 180 -4.30 -17.18 2.00
CA GLY A 180 -3.59 -17.70 3.18
C GLY A 180 -2.07 -17.78 3.06
N LYS A 181 -1.48 -17.29 1.97
CA LYS A 181 -0.02 -17.22 1.78
C LYS A 181 0.46 -15.78 1.77
N PRO A 182 1.51 -15.43 2.53
CA PRO A 182 2.05 -14.09 2.59
C PRO A 182 2.94 -13.80 1.38
N TYR A 183 2.63 -12.75 0.65
CA TYR A 183 3.41 -12.28 -0.51
C TYR A 183 3.87 -10.83 -0.37
N VAL A 184 3.20 -10.05 0.47
CA VAL A 184 3.50 -8.63 0.68
C VAL A 184 3.82 -8.41 2.15
N LEU A 185 4.93 -7.73 2.44
CA LEU A 185 5.18 -7.17 3.76
C LEU A 185 4.69 -5.72 3.77
N TYR A 186 3.59 -5.45 4.42
CA TYR A 186 3.25 -4.09 4.78
C TYR A 186 4.02 -3.70 6.04
N TYR A 187 4.92 -2.73 5.92
CA TYR A 187 5.96 -2.47 6.93
C TYR A 187 5.65 -1.31 7.86
N VAL A 188 4.94 -0.30 7.37
CA VAL A 188 4.68 0.93 8.13
C VAL A 188 3.32 0.82 8.82
N SER A 189 3.28 1.06 10.11
CA SER A 189 2.01 1.18 10.84
C SER A 189 1.40 2.54 10.55
N THR A 190 0.28 2.56 9.85
CA THR A 190 -0.38 3.79 9.38
C THR A 190 -1.75 3.93 10.03
N VAL A 191 -2.03 5.10 10.59
CA VAL A 191 -3.35 5.48 11.09
C VAL A 191 -3.97 6.52 10.17
N TYR A 192 -5.21 6.28 9.75
CA TYR A 192 -5.96 7.19 8.88
C TYR A 192 -6.93 8.05 9.68
N GLY A 193 -6.96 9.34 9.37
CA GLY A 193 -7.84 10.27 10.06
C GLY A 193 -7.97 11.61 9.34
N ILE A 194 -8.51 12.59 10.06
CA ILE A 194 -8.68 13.97 9.60
C ILE A 194 -7.59 14.81 10.26
N TRP A 195 -6.70 15.34 9.45
CA TRP A 195 -5.53 16.11 9.90
C TRP A 195 -5.82 17.60 9.89
N TYR A 196 -5.32 18.31 10.90
CA TYR A 196 -5.53 19.75 11.09
C TYR A 196 -4.34 20.42 11.78
N SER A 197 -4.28 21.75 11.73
CA SER A 197 -3.29 22.54 12.49
C SER A 197 -3.72 22.71 13.94
N GLY A 198 -2.95 22.14 14.86
CA GLY A 198 -3.16 22.35 16.30
C GLY A 198 -3.04 23.83 16.69
N LYS A 199 -2.13 24.58 16.04
CA LYS A 199 -2.02 26.03 16.23
C LYS A 199 -3.29 26.77 15.79
N LEU A 200 -3.76 26.54 14.57
CA LEU A 200 -4.96 27.22 14.04
C LEU A 200 -6.18 26.94 14.93
N PHE A 201 -6.36 25.68 15.33
CA PHE A 201 -7.49 25.30 16.18
C PHE A 201 -7.40 25.95 17.56
N ALA A 202 -6.23 25.98 18.16
CA ALA A 202 -6.01 26.66 19.44
C ALA A 202 -6.26 28.18 19.34
N ASP A 203 -5.71 28.85 18.33
CA ASP A 203 -5.87 30.30 18.12
C ASP A 203 -7.33 30.71 17.90
N LYS A 204 -8.13 29.83 17.28
CA LYS A 204 -9.55 30.06 17.00
C LYS A 204 -10.50 29.49 18.04
N GLY A 205 -9.99 28.76 19.04
CA GLY A 205 -10.80 28.07 20.04
C GLY A 205 -11.63 26.92 19.46
N TRP A 206 -11.21 26.34 18.33
CA TRP A 206 -11.89 25.21 17.69
C TRP A 206 -11.48 23.88 18.33
N GLN A 207 -12.41 22.95 18.32
CA GLN A 207 -12.16 21.58 18.82
C GLN A 207 -12.54 20.57 17.72
N PRO A 208 -11.79 19.46 17.58
CA PRO A 208 -12.18 18.35 16.71
C PRO A 208 -13.53 17.77 17.11
N ALA A 209 -14.37 17.52 16.12
CA ALA A 209 -15.72 16.99 16.31
C ALA A 209 -15.68 15.47 16.56
N LYS A 210 -16.54 14.99 17.45
CA LYS A 210 -16.77 13.57 17.72
C LYS A 210 -18.03 13.02 17.07
N THR A 211 -19.00 13.88 16.80
CA THR A 211 -20.27 13.55 16.16
C THR A 211 -20.44 14.32 14.85
N TRP A 212 -21.32 13.83 13.98
CA TRP A 212 -21.61 14.49 12.70
C TRP A 212 -22.20 15.89 12.88
N THR A 213 -23.10 16.04 13.85
CA THR A 213 -23.67 17.36 14.17
C THR A 213 -22.60 18.36 14.58
N GLU A 214 -21.66 17.96 15.44
CA GLU A 214 -20.52 18.80 15.81
C GLU A 214 -19.63 19.11 14.61
N PHE A 215 -19.43 18.12 13.71
CA PHE A 215 -18.58 18.30 12.52
C PHE A 215 -19.18 19.31 11.55
N LEU A 216 -20.49 19.26 11.29
CA LEU A 216 -21.17 20.23 10.46
C LEU A 216 -21.12 21.64 11.09
N ALA A 217 -21.33 21.76 12.41
CA ALA A 217 -21.24 23.03 13.12
C ALA A 217 -19.81 23.61 13.08
N LEU A 218 -18.80 22.77 13.20
CA LEU A 218 -17.39 23.15 13.06
C LEU A 218 -17.08 23.62 11.62
N CYS A 219 -17.52 22.89 10.61
CA CYS A 219 -17.35 23.28 9.20
C CYS A 219 -18.01 24.65 8.91
N GLU A 220 -19.20 24.88 9.43
CA GLU A 220 -19.88 26.18 9.27
C GLU A 220 -19.12 27.30 9.97
N THR A 221 -18.59 27.06 11.16
CA THR A 221 -17.78 28.03 11.93
C THR A 221 -16.50 28.37 11.18
N ILE A 222 -15.79 27.38 10.65
CA ILE A 222 -14.57 27.56 9.86
C ILE A 222 -14.85 28.36 8.58
N LYS A 223 -15.94 28.00 7.88
CA LYS A 223 -16.38 28.69 6.66
C LYS A 223 -16.67 30.19 6.92
N LYS A 224 -17.35 30.51 8.02
CA LYS A 224 -17.60 31.91 8.45
C LYS A 224 -16.33 32.66 8.78
N ALA A 225 -15.28 31.98 9.19
CA ALA A 225 -13.95 32.58 9.40
C ALA A 225 -13.16 32.83 8.08
N GLY A 226 -13.74 32.51 6.92
CA GLY A 226 -13.11 32.73 5.60
C GLY A 226 -12.07 31.65 5.22
N ILE A 227 -12.07 30.50 5.91
CA ILE A 227 -11.16 29.38 5.66
C ILE A 227 -11.98 28.23 5.06
N ALA A 228 -11.41 27.48 4.08
CA ALA A 228 -12.05 26.27 3.59
C ALA A 228 -12.09 25.22 4.70
N PRO A 229 -13.27 24.68 5.05
CA PRO A 229 -13.36 23.71 6.14
C PRO A 229 -12.69 22.39 5.86
N PHE A 230 -12.86 21.87 4.65
CA PHE A 230 -12.43 20.54 4.24
C PHE A 230 -11.94 20.52 2.80
N ALA A 231 -11.01 19.65 2.48
CA ALA A 231 -10.63 19.32 1.12
C ALA A 231 -9.93 17.96 1.06
N TYR A 232 -9.89 17.38 -0.12
CA TYR A 232 -8.94 16.34 -0.51
C TYR A 232 -8.49 16.59 -1.96
N ALA A 233 -7.44 15.91 -2.39
CA ALA A 233 -6.89 16.11 -3.72
C ALA A 233 -7.55 15.17 -4.73
N GLY A 234 -8.45 15.72 -5.55
CA GLY A 234 -9.19 14.93 -6.56
C GLY A 234 -8.31 14.39 -7.69
N ALA A 235 -7.24 15.09 -8.05
CA ALA A 235 -6.41 14.74 -9.21
C ALA A 235 -5.67 13.40 -9.04
N ASN A 236 -5.21 13.08 -7.82
CA ASN A 236 -4.41 11.85 -7.62
C ASN A 236 -4.61 11.15 -6.28
N ALA A 237 -5.34 11.74 -5.34
CA ALA A 237 -5.48 11.22 -3.97
C ALA A 237 -6.94 11.04 -3.54
N ALA A 238 -7.84 10.71 -4.47
CA ALA A 238 -9.24 10.38 -4.14
C ALA A 238 -9.36 9.20 -3.16
N TYR A 239 -8.32 8.36 -3.04
CA TYR A 239 -8.29 7.27 -2.08
C TYR A 239 -8.29 7.77 -0.62
N TYR A 240 -7.78 8.96 -0.31
CA TYR A 240 -7.90 9.54 1.02
C TYR A 240 -9.38 9.71 1.40
N MET A 241 -10.20 10.08 0.42
CA MET A 241 -11.61 10.35 0.67
C MET A 241 -12.45 9.07 0.76
N TRP A 242 -12.26 8.09 -0.16
CA TRP A 242 -13.00 6.84 -0.02
C TRP A 242 -12.62 6.08 1.28
N ASN A 243 -11.37 6.23 1.76
CA ASN A 243 -10.96 5.74 3.08
C ASN A 243 -11.84 6.28 4.21
N ILE A 244 -12.09 7.58 4.20
CA ILE A 244 -12.92 8.24 5.23
C ILE A 244 -14.39 7.82 5.10
N ILE A 245 -14.91 7.70 3.88
CA ILE A 245 -16.28 7.23 3.64
C ILE A 245 -16.44 5.80 4.18
N LEU A 246 -15.52 4.90 3.87
CA LEU A 246 -15.60 3.50 4.35
C LEU A 246 -15.31 3.37 5.85
N THR A 247 -14.47 4.25 6.41
CA THR A 247 -14.32 4.36 7.87
C THR A 247 -15.66 4.71 8.54
N SER A 248 -16.40 5.67 7.97
CA SER A 248 -17.73 6.00 8.46
C SER A 248 -18.72 4.84 8.29
N ALA A 249 -18.69 4.12 7.16
CA ALA A 249 -19.52 2.95 6.93
C ALA A 249 -19.24 1.83 7.97
N ALA A 250 -17.95 1.58 8.29
CA ALA A 250 -17.58 0.63 9.33
C ALA A 250 -18.06 1.08 10.71
N LYS A 251 -17.99 2.37 11.03
CA LYS A 251 -18.55 2.88 12.31
C LYS A 251 -20.05 2.66 12.40
N ILE A 252 -20.79 2.98 11.36
CA ILE A 252 -22.24 2.81 11.31
C ILE A 252 -22.64 1.33 11.41
N GLY A 253 -22.06 0.47 10.57
CA GLY A 253 -22.51 -0.90 10.37
C GLY A 253 -21.67 -1.99 11.05
N GLY A 254 -20.55 -1.63 11.69
CA GLY A 254 -19.56 -2.59 12.19
C GLY A 254 -18.52 -2.97 11.13
N GLU A 255 -17.46 -3.65 11.55
CA GLU A 255 -16.36 -4.06 10.69
C GLU A 255 -16.80 -5.03 9.56
N ASP A 256 -17.83 -5.82 9.77
CA ASP A 256 -18.34 -6.78 8.78
C ASP A 256 -18.75 -6.11 7.46
N VAL A 257 -19.14 -4.82 7.49
CA VAL A 257 -19.40 -4.05 6.26
C VAL A 257 -18.17 -4.06 5.35
N LEU A 258 -16.98 -3.92 5.91
CA LEU A 258 -15.73 -3.94 5.14
C LEU A 258 -15.38 -5.35 4.68
N LYS A 259 -15.61 -6.38 5.51
CA LYS A 259 -15.40 -7.78 5.12
C LYS A 259 -16.26 -8.19 3.93
N HIS A 260 -17.52 -7.79 3.92
CA HIS A 260 -18.44 -8.07 2.81
C HIS A 260 -17.95 -7.38 1.50
N ILE A 261 -17.43 -6.14 1.60
CA ILE A 261 -16.82 -5.42 0.48
C ILE A 261 -15.57 -6.15 -0.04
N ASP A 262 -14.66 -6.52 0.86
CA ASP A 262 -13.42 -7.23 0.54
C ASP A 262 -13.70 -8.57 -0.16
N ASN A 263 -14.74 -9.28 0.28
CA ASN A 263 -15.15 -10.58 -0.25
C ASN A 263 -16.02 -10.49 -1.52
N LEU A 264 -16.23 -9.28 -2.08
CA LEU A 264 -17.07 -9.03 -3.26
C LEU A 264 -18.50 -9.62 -3.09
N GLU A 265 -19.08 -9.48 -1.91
CA GLU A 265 -20.41 -10.02 -1.65
C GLU A 265 -21.50 -9.23 -2.36
N ASP A 266 -22.58 -9.94 -2.71
CA ASP A 266 -23.71 -9.34 -3.41
C ASP A 266 -24.36 -8.27 -2.51
N GLY A 267 -24.50 -7.05 -3.03
CA GLY A 267 -25.10 -5.94 -2.30
C GLY A 267 -24.20 -5.27 -1.25
N ALA A 268 -22.96 -5.70 -1.04
CA ALA A 268 -22.05 -5.15 -0.02
C ALA A 268 -21.90 -3.62 -0.11
N TRP A 269 -21.71 -3.09 -1.32
CA TRP A 269 -21.61 -1.65 -1.56
C TRP A 269 -22.97 -0.91 -1.47
N LYS A 270 -24.08 -1.63 -1.49
CA LYS A 270 -25.45 -1.08 -1.33
C LYS A 270 -25.96 -1.19 0.10
N ALA A 271 -25.16 -1.70 1.03
CA ALA A 271 -25.52 -1.76 2.44
C ALA A 271 -25.89 -0.38 2.97
N ASP A 272 -26.91 -0.30 3.84
CA ASP A 272 -27.38 0.97 4.41
C ASP A 272 -26.26 1.79 5.04
N ALA A 273 -25.30 1.14 5.70
CA ALA A 273 -24.17 1.82 6.32
C ALA A 273 -23.28 2.53 5.29
N VAL A 274 -23.04 1.92 4.12
CA VAL A 274 -22.28 2.54 3.02
C VAL A 274 -23.03 3.72 2.44
N LYS A 275 -24.35 3.56 2.21
CA LYS A 275 -25.20 4.63 1.68
C LYS A 275 -25.29 5.81 2.64
N GLN A 276 -25.46 5.56 3.95
CA GLN A 276 -25.50 6.62 4.97
C GLN A 276 -24.16 7.37 5.02
N ALA A 277 -23.05 6.66 5.01
CA ALA A 277 -21.71 7.27 4.96
C ALA A 277 -21.51 8.12 3.70
N ALA A 278 -21.86 7.59 2.52
CA ALA A 278 -21.78 8.33 1.27
C ALA A 278 -22.65 9.58 1.28
N THR A 279 -23.87 9.50 1.87
CA THR A 279 -24.80 10.64 2.01
C THR A 279 -24.21 11.74 2.87
N ALA A 280 -23.65 11.37 4.03
CA ALA A 280 -23.03 12.31 4.95
C ALA A 280 -21.86 13.05 4.26
N TRP A 281 -20.95 12.33 3.64
CA TRP A 281 -19.78 12.95 3.01
C TRP A 281 -20.11 13.69 1.71
N ALA A 282 -21.14 13.31 0.96
CA ALA A 282 -21.63 14.10 -0.17
C ALA A 282 -22.10 15.52 0.28
N GLU A 283 -22.66 15.64 1.48
CA GLU A 283 -23.01 16.95 2.06
C GLU A 283 -21.76 17.82 2.29
N ILE A 284 -20.68 17.22 2.81
CA ILE A 284 -19.40 17.92 2.98
C ILE A 284 -18.84 18.35 1.62
N GLY A 285 -18.90 17.47 0.62
CA GLY A 285 -18.49 17.76 -0.75
C GLY A 285 -19.22 18.98 -1.33
N ALA A 286 -20.53 19.00 -1.17
CA ALA A 286 -21.39 20.05 -1.72
C ALA A 286 -21.26 21.42 -1.00
N LYS A 287 -21.04 21.43 0.33
CA LYS A 287 -21.16 22.66 1.14
C LYS A 287 -19.84 23.22 1.65
N TYR A 288 -18.83 22.37 1.89
CA TYR A 288 -17.65 22.70 2.69
C TYR A 288 -16.32 22.33 2.02
N ASN A 289 -16.34 21.68 0.86
CA ASN A 289 -15.12 21.32 0.15
C ASN A 289 -14.47 22.57 -0.49
N LEU A 290 -13.13 22.61 -0.49
CA LEU A 290 -12.36 23.65 -1.14
C LEU A 290 -12.68 23.70 -2.64
N GLN A 291 -13.05 24.87 -3.14
CA GLN A 291 -13.32 25.04 -4.57
C GLN A 291 -12.07 24.77 -5.41
N GLY A 292 -12.22 23.99 -6.49
CA GLY A 292 -11.13 23.64 -7.40
C GLY A 292 -10.24 22.49 -6.90
N ALA A 293 -10.46 21.91 -5.72
CA ALA A 293 -9.68 20.80 -5.19
C ALA A 293 -9.68 19.55 -6.08
N GLU A 294 -10.66 19.41 -6.97
CA GLU A 294 -10.73 18.31 -7.94
C GLU A 294 -9.49 18.23 -8.84
N GLY A 295 -9.01 19.38 -9.33
CA GLY A 295 -7.85 19.47 -10.22
C GLY A 295 -6.50 19.54 -9.52
N LEU A 296 -6.48 19.59 -8.17
CA LEU A 296 -5.25 19.73 -7.39
C LEU A 296 -4.66 18.35 -7.04
N ARG A 297 -3.34 18.30 -7.01
CA ARG A 297 -2.60 17.15 -6.47
C ARG A 297 -2.54 17.22 -4.95
N HIS A 298 -2.21 16.10 -4.31
CA HIS A 298 -2.14 16.01 -2.84
C HIS A 298 -1.20 17.05 -2.23
N THR A 299 -0.01 17.25 -2.79
CA THR A 299 0.95 18.26 -2.33
C THR A 299 0.42 19.69 -2.44
N ASP A 300 -0.39 20.00 -3.46
CA ASP A 300 -0.97 21.34 -3.63
C ASP A 300 -2.04 21.62 -2.58
N VAL A 301 -2.89 20.61 -2.27
CA VAL A 301 -3.94 20.74 -1.24
C VAL A 301 -3.32 20.81 0.16
N GLN A 302 -2.31 19.99 0.44
CA GLN A 302 -1.56 20.00 1.69
C GLN A 302 -0.87 21.34 1.91
N LEU A 303 -0.27 21.93 0.86
CA LEU A 303 0.33 23.27 0.94
C LEU A 303 -0.71 24.35 1.31
N LYS A 304 -1.95 24.23 0.81
CA LYS A 304 -3.04 25.15 1.22
C LYS A 304 -3.37 24.98 2.70
N GLN A 305 -3.25 23.79 3.25
CA GLN A 305 -3.41 23.57 4.69
C GLN A 305 -2.28 24.20 5.48
N ASP A 306 -1.02 24.05 5.06
CA ASP A 306 0.14 24.69 5.68
C ASP A 306 0.06 26.22 5.64
N GLN A 307 -0.62 26.78 4.63
CA GLN A 307 -0.89 28.22 4.48
C GLN A 307 -2.14 28.71 5.22
N TYR A 308 -2.78 27.84 6.03
CA TYR A 308 -4.03 28.12 6.75
C TYR A 308 -5.23 28.51 5.86
N GLN A 309 -5.20 28.15 4.57
CA GLN A 309 -6.31 28.33 3.63
C GLN A 309 -7.31 27.19 3.71
N LEU A 310 -6.91 26.06 4.27
CA LEU A 310 -7.67 24.85 4.50
C LEU A 310 -7.50 24.40 5.94
N ALA A 311 -8.60 24.07 6.62
CA ALA A 311 -8.54 23.69 8.03
C ALA A 311 -8.34 22.18 8.24
N MET A 312 -9.04 21.32 7.49
CA MET A 312 -9.07 19.87 7.69
C MET A 312 -8.81 19.12 6.40
N TYR A 313 -7.96 18.06 6.48
CA TYR A 313 -7.53 17.25 5.36
C TYR A 313 -7.49 15.76 5.73
N PRO A 314 -8.11 14.84 4.95
CA PRO A 314 -8.01 13.41 5.21
C PRO A 314 -6.63 12.90 4.77
N SER A 315 -5.91 12.19 5.63
CA SER A 315 -4.59 11.64 5.32
C SER A 315 -4.20 10.52 6.30
N GLY A 316 -2.97 10.04 6.18
CA GLY A 316 -2.30 9.14 7.10
C GLY A 316 -1.00 9.75 7.65
N ASP A 317 -0.27 8.97 8.42
CA ASP A 317 0.93 9.41 9.19
C ASP A 317 2.07 9.97 8.35
N TRP A 318 2.06 9.79 7.04
CA TRP A 318 3.10 10.33 6.12
C TRP A 318 3.00 11.84 5.90
N LEU A 319 1.84 12.48 6.23
CA LEU A 319 1.55 13.87 5.89
C LEU A 319 2.62 14.86 6.41
N GLU A 320 2.99 14.76 7.68
CA GLU A 320 4.01 15.65 8.27
C GLU A 320 5.39 15.49 7.60
N ASN A 321 5.75 14.26 7.25
CA ASN A 321 7.02 14.01 6.58
C ASN A 321 7.00 14.52 5.13
N GLU A 322 5.88 14.34 4.43
CA GLU A 322 5.69 14.80 3.06
C GLU A 322 5.72 16.34 2.94
N GLN A 323 5.17 17.04 3.93
CA GLN A 323 5.12 18.50 3.98
C GLN A 323 6.24 19.18 4.79
N LYS A 324 7.16 18.40 5.33
CA LYS A 324 8.23 18.87 6.25
C LYS A 324 8.94 20.14 5.77
N ALA A 325 9.15 20.31 4.47
CA ALA A 325 9.83 21.48 3.89
C ALA A 325 8.96 22.74 3.85
N ASN A 326 7.64 22.60 3.90
CA ASN A 326 6.67 23.68 3.70
C ASN A 326 5.92 24.06 4.98
N THR A 327 5.86 23.15 5.94
CA THR A 327 5.09 23.32 7.18
C THR A 327 5.72 24.40 8.08
N PRO A 328 4.96 25.42 8.52
CA PRO A 328 5.44 26.37 9.50
C PRO A 328 5.86 25.71 10.82
N ALA A 329 6.92 26.19 11.45
CA ALA A 329 7.50 25.57 12.65
C ALA A 329 6.51 25.42 13.83
N ASP A 330 5.52 26.33 13.90
CA ASP A 330 4.49 26.35 14.94
C ASP A 330 3.15 25.72 14.52
N PHE A 331 3.05 25.13 13.31
CA PHE A 331 1.81 24.58 12.76
C PHE A 331 1.23 23.45 13.64
N LYS A 332 2.08 22.55 14.12
CA LYS A 332 1.72 21.43 15.00
C LYS A 332 0.58 20.61 14.46
N TYR A 333 0.86 19.83 13.42
CA TYR A 333 -0.12 18.87 12.91
C TYR A 333 -0.73 18.03 14.04
N GLN A 334 -2.02 17.78 13.93
CA GLN A 334 -2.78 16.89 14.82
C GLN A 334 -3.73 16.05 13.97
N MET A 335 -4.05 14.86 14.42
CA MET A 335 -5.02 13.97 13.79
C MET A 335 -6.26 13.80 14.68
N ALA A 336 -7.44 13.96 14.10
CA ALA A 336 -8.72 13.61 14.70
C ALA A 336 -9.26 12.32 14.05
N THR A 337 -9.95 11.50 14.83
CA THR A 337 -10.70 10.36 14.31
C THR A 337 -11.89 10.85 13.46
N THR A 338 -12.31 10.07 12.48
CA THR A 338 -13.54 10.34 11.73
C THR A 338 -14.74 10.41 12.69
N PRO A 339 -15.57 11.46 12.66
CA PRO A 339 -16.69 11.58 13.59
C PRO A 339 -17.74 10.48 13.39
N SER A 340 -18.46 10.13 14.45
CA SER A 340 -19.63 9.25 14.36
C SER A 340 -20.73 9.92 13.56
N VAL A 341 -21.31 9.20 12.58
CA VAL A 341 -22.34 9.75 11.69
C VAL A 341 -23.71 9.70 12.35
N THR A 342 -23.98 8.64 13.09
CA THR A 342 -25.27 8.45 13.80
C THR A 342 -25.06 8.18 15.29
N ALA A 343 -26.10 8.41 16.09
CA ALA A 343 -26.06 8.06 17.51
C ALA A 343 -26.08 6.54 17.76
N SER A 344 -26.41 5.75 16.75
CA SER A 344 -26.49 4.29 16.80
C SER A 344 -25.33 3.59 16.08
N ASP A 345 -24.25 4.30 15.79
CA ASP A 345 -23.05 3.71 15.21
C ASP A 345 -22.59 2.51 16.04
N LYS A 346 -22.30 1.38 15.37
CA LYS A 346 -21.89 0.14 16.07
C LYS A 346 -20.46 0.22 16.64
N LEU A 347 -19.60 1.03 16.04
CA LEU A 347 -18.26 1.29 16.57
C LEU A 347 -18.23 2.69 17.21
N PRO A 348 -17.47 2.88 18.30
CA PRO A 348 -17.42 4.15 19.00
C PRO A 348 -16.66 5.23 18.19
N ALA A 349 -16.85 6.50 18.58
CA ALA A 349 -16.22 7.64 17.91
C ALA A 349 -14.67 7.55 17.85
N ASN A 350 -14.04 6.89 18.82
CA ASN A 350 -12.59 6.66 18.84
C ASN A 350 -12.14 5.45 18.01
N ALA A 351 -13.03 4.71 17.35
CA ALA A 351 -12.64 3.66 16.44
C ALA A 351 -11.86 4.24 15.25
N VAL A 352 -10.79 3.58 14.85
CA VAL A 352 -9.90 4.05 13.78
C VAL A 352 -9.63 2.97 12.76
N ARG A 353 -9.49 3.39 11.50
CA ARG A 353 -8.82 2.58 10.53
C ARG A 353 -7.31 2.72 10.74
N ALA A 354 -6.67 1.61 11.06
CA ALA A 354 -5.22 1.52 11.01
C ALA A 354 -4.83 0.30 10.19
N ALA A 355 -3.84 0.48 9.35
CA ALA A 355 -3.36 -0.54 8.44
C ALA A 355 -1.84 -0.56 8.47
N ALA A 356 -1.25 -1.72 8.23
CA ALA A 356 0.11 -1.75 7.76
C ALA A 356 0.13 -1.21 6.32
N GLY A 357 0.86 -0.13 6.10
CA GLY A 357 1.03 0.51 4.80
C GLY A 357 2.44 0.29 4.22
N GLU A 358 2.72 0.86 3.05
CA GLU A 358 3.96 0.65 2.31
C GLU A 358 4.22 -0.84 2.02
N GLY A 359 3.80 -1.29 0.85
CA GLY A 359 3.92 -2.69 0.45
C GLY A 359 5.30 -3.03 -0.08
N TYR A 360 6.01 -3.93 0.58
CA TYR A 360 7.31 -4.43 0.17
C TYR A 360 7.18 -5.86 -0.37
N ILE A 361 7.78 -6.12 -1.51
CA ILE A 361 7.72 -7.40 -2.21
C ILE A 361 9.10 -7.90 -2.63
N VAL A 362 9.19 -9.20 -2.76
CA VAL A 362 10.32 -9.90 -3.38
C VAL A 362 9.84 -10.51 -4.68
N LEU A 363 10.55 -10.27 -5.79
CA LEU A 363 10.18 -10.83 -7.08
C LEU A 363 10.73 -12.25 -7.23
N ALA A 364 9.83 -13.22 -7.39
CA ALA A 364 10.15 -14.66 -7.41
C ALA A 364 11.10 -15.06 -8.55
N LYS A 365 11.03 -14.34 -9.67
CA LYS A 365 11.86 -14.61 -10.85
C LYS A 365 13.15 -13.78 -10.88
N SER A 366 13.48 -13.05 -9.81
CA SER A 366 14.79 -12.42 -9.66
C SER A 366 15.89 -13.49 -9.55
N LYS A 367 17.14 -13.09 -9.74
CA LYS A 367 18.27 -14.03 -9.69
C LYS A 367 18.48 -14.63 -8.30
N ASN A 368 18.17 -13.85 -7.27
CA ASN A 368 18.43 -14.21 -5.87
C ASN A 368 17.27 -13.78 -4.94
N PRO A 369 16.06 -14.33 -5.07
CA PRO A 369 14.90 -13.89 -4.28
C PRO A 369 15.13 -14.03 -2.77
N ARG A 370 15.95 -14.98 -2.33
CA ARG A 370 16.32 -15.12 -0.91
C ARG A 370 17.11 -13.92 -0.37
N ASN A 371 17.92 -13.26 -1.20
CA ASN A 371 18.60 -12.03 -0.79
C ASN A 371 17.60 -10.91 -0.49
N GLY A 372 16.51 -10.81 -1.27
CA GLY A 372 15.40 -9.89 -0.99
C GLY A 372 14.67 -10.21 0.32
N MET A 373 14.41 -11.51 0.60
CA MET A 373 13.82 -11.92 1.88
C MET A 373 14.75 -11.63 3.07
N GLU A 374 16.05 -11.87 2.92
CA GLU A 374 17.01 -11.57 3.97
C GLU A 374 17.13 -10.06 4.23
N TYR A 375 17.05 -9.24 3.18
CA TYR A 375 16.97 -7.80 3.34
C TYR A 375 15.74 -7.39 4.16
N MET A 376 14.58 -7.98 3.88
CA MET A 376 13.38 -7.80 4.71
C MET A 376 13.61 -8.25 6.16
N ARG A 377 14.33 -9.36 6.39
CA ARG A 377 14.62 -9.83 7.74
C ARG A 377 15.48 -8.84 8.52
N GLN A 378 16.45 -8.18 7.87
CA GLN A 378 17.23 -7.10 8.48
C GLN A 378 16.39 -5.85 8.76
N MET A 379 15.47 -5.49 7.84
CA MET A 379 14.49 -4.40 8.06
C MET A 379 13.62 -4.67 9.30
N LEU A 380 13.20 -5.93 9.50
CA LEU A 380 12.34 -6.36 10.61
C LEU A 380 13.09 -6.56 11.92
N SER A 381 14.39 -6.24 11.99
CA SER A 381 15.10 -6.13 13.27
C SER A 381 14.69 -4.86 14.02
N LYS A 382 14.86 -4.85 15.34
CA LYS A 382 14.66 -3.63 16.14
C LYS A 382 15.53 -2.47 15.67
N ALA A 383 16.77 -2.75 15.26
CA ALA A 383 17.67 -1.75 14.72
C ALA A 383 17.16 -1.17 13.39
N GLY A 384 16.65 -2.02 12.49
CA GLY A 384 16.05 -1.61 11.22
C GLY A 384 14.78 -0.79 11.44
N ALA A 385 13.88 -1.28 12.29
CA ALA A 385 12.62 -0.62 12.62
C ALA A 385 12.84 0.73 13.32
N LYS A 386 13.75 0.79 14.31
CA LYS A 386 14.08 2.02 15.02
C LYS A 386 14.70 3.06 14.10
N GLY A 387 15.69 2.66 13.29
CA GLY A 387 16.35 3.56 12.36
C GLY A 387 15.37 4.10 11.29
N PHE A 388 14.46 3.26 10.78
CA PHE A 388 13.36 3.72 9.94
C PHE A 388 12.53 4.79 10.66
N THR A 389 12.03 4.48 11.86
CA THR A 389 11.18 5.38 12.65
C THR A 389 11.89 6.69 12.99
N GLU A 390 13.18 6.66 13.31
CA GLU A 390 13.99 7.86 13.57
C GLU A 390 14.14 8.73 12.31
N THR A 391 14.26 8.10 11.13
CA THR A 391 14.43 8.80 9.84
C THR A 391 13.14 9.46 9.37
N VAL A 392 12.02 8.71 9.39
CA VAL A 392 10.76 9.14 8.76
C VAL A 392 9.68 9.55 9.77
N LYS A 393 9.94 9.38 11.07
CA LYS A 393 9.00 9.68 12.16
C LYS A 393 7.67 8.91 12.10
N ALA A 394 7.64 7.79 11.40
CA ALA A 394 6.50 6.87 11.35
C ALA A 394 6.87 5.53 11.98
N PRO A 395 5.99 4.91 12.79
CA PRO A 395 6.26 3.60 13.39
C PRO A 395 6.18 2.49 12.36
N THR A 396 6.88 1.39 12.64
CA THR A 396 6.80 0.16 11.84
C THR A 396 5.89 -0.87 12.52
N VAL A 397 5.64 -1.97 11.82
CA VAL A 397 4.89 -3.12 12.36
C VAL A 397 5.71 -3.98 13.34
N VAL A 398 6.95 -3.61 13.63
CA VAL A 398 7.82 -4.36 14.57
C VAL A 398 7.53 -3.96 16.01
N ILE A 399 7.17 -4.92 16.83
CA ILE A 399 6.90 -4.70 18.27
C ILE A 399 8.17 -4.15 18.95
N GLY A 400 8.03 -2.98 19.58
CA GLY A 400 9.14 -2.28 20.25
C GLY A 400 10.12 -1.61 19.26
N GLY A 401 9.84 -1.59 17.94
CA GLY A 401 10.67 -0.94 16.94
C GLY A 401 10.73 0.58 17.07
N ALA A 402 9.76 1.19 17.76
CA ALA A 402 9.72 2.63 18.01
C ALA A 402 10.11 3.03 19.45
N ASP A 403 10.61 2.08 20.26
CA ASP A 403 10.94 2.34 21.66
C ASP A 403 12.00 3.45 21.79
N GLY A 404 11.66 4.50 22.55
CA GLY A 404 12.52 5.65 22.80
C GLY A 404 12.62 6.64 21.64
N VAL A 405 11.84 6.49 20.56
CA VAL A 405 11.76 7.47 19.47
C VAL A 405 10.75 8.55 19.82
N THR A 406 11.15 9.81 19.65
CA THR A 406 10.24 10.95 19.76
C THR A 406 9.56 11.21 18.43
N PHE A 407 8.24 11.14 18.42
CA PHE A 407 7.42 11.47 17.28
C PHE A 407 7.19 12.97 17.11
N THR A 408 6.84 13.38 15.91
CA THR A 408 6.28 14.71 15.64
C THR A 408 4.88 14.83 16.28
N PRO A 409 4.39 16.04 16.53
CA PRO A 409 3.08 16.22 17.19
C PRO A 409 1.92 15.52 16.49
N GLY A 410 1.90 15.51 15.15
CA GLY A 410 0.85 14.86 14.38
C GLY A 410 0.92 13.33 14.48
N VAL A 411 2.11 12.75 14.26
CA VAL A 411 2.29 11.31 14.43
C VAL A 411 2.02 10.89 15.86
N GLN A 412 2.44 11.67 16.87
CA GLN A 412 2.11 11.38 18.26
C GLN A 412 0.59 11.35 18.49
N SER A 413 -0.16 12.32 17.93
CA SER A 413 -1.62 12.35 18.06
C SER A 413 -2.30 11.15 17.38
N SER A 414 -1.78 10.67 16.26
CA SER A 414 -2.30 9.47 15.59
C SER A 414 -2.02 8.20 16.40
N GLN A 415 -0.84 8.09 16.99
CA GLN A 415 -0.49 6.97 17.87
C GLN A 415 -1.32 6.97 19.17
N ASP A 416 -1.60 8.15 19.73
CA ASP A 416 -2.49 8.31 20.89
C ASP A 416 -3.93 7.89 20.54
N ALA A 417 -4.42 8.25 19.33
CA ALA A 417 -5.71 7.81 18.84
C ALA A 417 -5.76 6.29 18.63
N LEU A 418 -4.72 5.69 18.04
CA LEU A 418 -4.60 4.24 17.89
C LEU A 418 -4.64 3.52 19.24
N LYS A 419 -3.89 4.02 20.23
CA LYS A 419 -3.90 3.50 21.60
C LYS A 419 -5.28 3.62 22.24
N ALA A 420 -5.95 4.76 22.08
CA ALA A 420 -7.29 5.01 22.61
C ALA A 420 -8.37 4.15 21.94
N ALA A 421 -8.19 3.76 20.67
CA ALA A 421 -9.10 2.87 19.98
C ALA A 421 -9.11 1.45 20.57
N GLY A 422 -7.98 0.97 21.09
CA GLY A 422 -7.84 -0.36 21.69
C GLY A 422 -8.25 -1.46 20.71
N LYS A 423 -9.31 -2.20 21.02
CA LYS A 423 -9.84 -3.25 20.15
C LYS A 423 -10.67 -2.75 18.97
N ASN A 424 -10.98 -1.46 18.91
CA ASN A 424 -11.81 -0.87 17.86
C ASN A 424 -10.92 -0.34 16.70
N VAL A 425 -9.93 -1.13 16.33
CA VAL A 425 -9.08 -0.91 15.16
C VAL A 425 -9.53 -1.86 14.06
N PHE A 426 -9.72 -1.35 12.87
CA PHE A 426 -10.18 -2.13 11.72
C PHE A 426 -9.41 -1.78 10.44
N ASN A 427 -9.50 -2.63 9.44
CA ASN A 427 -8.90 -2.44 8.13
C ASN A 427 -9.80 -2.97 7.00
N LEU A 428 -9.40 -2.72 5.75
CA LEU A 428 -10.00 -3.24 4.53
C LEU A 428 -8.89 -3.65 3.55
N TYR A 429 -9.19 -4.51 2.58
CA TYR A 429 -8.17 -5.12 1.71
C TYR A 429 -8.50 -5.04 0.22
N PHE A 430 -9.70 -4.63 -0.17
CA PHE A 430 -10.12 -4.63 -1.59
C PHE A 430 -9.18 -3.81 -2.48
N ASP A 431 -8.60 -2.73 -1.97
CA ASP A 431 -7.68 -1.83 -2.69
C ASP A 431 -6.35 -2.51 -3.05
N GLY A 432 -5.87 -3.41 -2.18
CA GLY A 432 -4.70 -4.26 -2.46
C GLY A 432 -5.02 -5.50 -3.28
N TRP A 433 -6.25 -6.01 -3.18
CA TRP A 433 -6.67 -7.24 -3.85
C TRP A 433 -7.19 -7.01 -5.28
N TYR A 434 -7.89 -5.90 -5.52
CA TYR A 434 -8.61 -5.62 -6.76
C TYR A 434 -8.34 -4.19 -7.24
N LYS A 435 -7.23 -4.00 -7.91
CA LYS A 435 -6.80 -2.67 -8.40
C LYS A 435 -7.85 -1.96 -9.25
N ASP A 436 -8.61 -2.70 -10.04
CA ASP A 436 -9.67 -2.12 -10.86
C ASP A 436 -10.88 -1.66 -10.02
N LEU A 437 -11.11 -2.28 -8.85
CA LEU A 437 -12.12 -1.79 -7.91
C LEU A 437 -11.64 -0.53 -7.19
N ASP A 438 -10.36 -0.44 -6.81
CA ASP A 438 -9.77 0.79 -6.27
C ASP A 438 -9.84 1.95 -7.28
N LYS A 439 -9.50 1.71 -8.55
CA LYS A 439 -9.65 2.74 -9.60
C LYS A 439 -11.09 3.24 -9.71
N GLU A 440 -12.04 2.33 -9.70
CA GLU A 440 -13.46 2.67 -9.74
C GLU A 440 -13.88 3.46 -8.51
N ALA A 441 -13.42 3.05 -7.31
CA ALA A 441 -13.67 3.76 -6.06
C ALA A 441 -13.15 5.20 -6.10
N ARG A 442 -11.96 5.43 -6.64
CA ARG A 442 -11.39 6.78 -6.82
C ARG A 442 -12.27 7.65 -7.72
N THR A 443 -12.70 7.11 -8.87
CA THR A 443 -13.54 7.83 -9.81
C THR A 443 -14.93 8.11 -9.23
N ALA A 444 -15.58 7.09 -8.67
CA ALA A 444 -16.91 7.22 -8.08
C ALA A 444 -16.92 8.19 -6.89
N THR A 445 -15.85 8.17 -6.08
CA THR A 445 -15.68 9.12 -4.96
C THR A 445 -15.56 10.56 -5.45
N ASN A 446 -14.78 10.82 -6.50
CA ASN A 446 -14.70 12.15 -7.09
C ASN A 446 -16.06 12.62 -7.63
N GLU A 447 -16.81 11.75 -8.30
CA GLU A 447 -18.14 12.12 -8.79
C GLU A 447 -19.12 12.42 -7.65
N LEU A 448 -19.08 11.63 -6.57
CA LEU A 448 -19.90 11.86 -5.37
C LEU A 448 -19.54 13.20 -4.71
N MET A 449 -18.29 13.42 -4.41
CA MET A 449 -17.82 14.56 -3.62
C MET A 449 -17.90 15.89 -4.38
N PHE A 450 -17.84 15.86 -5.72
CA PHE A 450 -17.99 17.05 -6.58
C PHE A 450 -19.40 17.18 -7.17
N GLY A 451 -20.39 16.45 -6.62
CA GLY A 451 -21.81 16.62 -6.91
C GLY A 451 -22.28 16.10 -8.28
N ARG A 452 -21.49 15.23 -8.93
CA ARG A 452 -21.85 14.62 -10.22
C ARG A 452 -22.57 13.27 -10.08
N ALA A 453 -22.52 12.69 -8.89
CA ALA A 453 -23.25 11.45 -8.57
C ALA A 453 -23.97 11.59 -7.24
N THR A 454 -25.16 10.99 -7.16
CA THR A 454 -25.87 10.82 -5.88
C THR A 454 -25.26 9.66 -5.07
N PRO A 455 -25.50 9.57 -3.76
CA PRO A 455 -25.08 8.44 -2.94
C PRO A 455 -25.57 7.07 -3.48
N ASP A 456 -26.79 7.01 -4.02
CA ASP A 456 -27.33 5.79 -4.62
C ASP A 456 -26.58 5.41 -5.93
N GLN A 457 -26.22 6.39 -6.73
CA GLN A 457 -25.43 6.15 -7.94
C GLN A 457 -24.02 5.68 -7.58
N PHE A 458 -23.38 6.27 -6.58
CA PHE A 458 -22.10 5.81 -6.04
C PHE A 458 -22.15 4.34 -5.61
N CYS A 459 -23.11 3.99 -4.73
CA CYS A 459 -23.28 2.62 -4.23
C CYS A 459 -23.56 1.62 -5.39
N THR A 460 -24.43 2.00 -6.32
CA THR A 460 -24.79 1.15 -7.46
C THR A 460 -23.61 0.93 -8.39
N ARG A 461 -22.84 1.97 -8.68
CA ARG A 461 -21.66 1.90 -9.53
C ARG A 461 -20.59 1.00 -8.91
N MET A 462 -20.33 1.17 -7.62
CA MET A 462 -19.33 0.34 -6.91
C MET A 462 -19.76 -1.13 -6.85
N GLN A 463 -21.03 -1.41 -6.59
CA GLN A 463 -21.54 -2.79 -6.61
C GLN A 463 -21.45 -3.41 -8.00
N THR A 464 -21.81 -2.66 -9.05
CA THR A 464 -21.71 -3.14 -10.44
C THR A 464 -20.27 -3.53 -10.80
N LYS A 465 -19.27 -2.72 -10.35
CA LYS A 465 -17.85 -3.04 -10.59
C LYS A 465 -17.43 -4.26 -9.78
N ALA A 466 -17.82 -4.38 -8.51
CA ALA A 466 -17.54 -5.53 -7.68
C ALA A 466 -18.15 -6.83 -8.27
N ASP A 467 -19.40 -6.78 -8.72
CA ASP A 467 -20.08 -7.90 -9.37
C ASP A 467 -19.39 -8.32 -10.69
N ALA A 468 -18.90 -7.36 -11.46
CA ALA A 468 -18.13 -7.62 -12.68
C ALA A 468 -16.83 -8.35 -12.38
N ILE A 469 -16.07 -7.88 -11.37
CA ILE A 469 -14.84 -8.54 -10.92
C ILE A 469 -15.16 -9.94 -10.39
N LYS A 470 -16.21 -10.10 -9.57
CA LYS A 470 -16.63 -11.39 -9.04
C LYS A 470 -16.92 -12.43 -10.15
N LYS A 471 -17.53 -12.01 -11.25
CA LYS A 471 -17.89 -12.88 -12.39
C LYS A 471 -16.75 -13.15 -13.35
N ASP A 472 -15.71 -12.32 -13.36
CA ASP A 472 -14.58 -12.45 -14.28
C ASP A 472 -13.66 -13.59 -13.83
N SER A 473 -13.65 -14.69 -14.58
CA SER A 473 -12.80 -15.86 -14.29
C SER A 473 -11.30 -15.62 -14.46
N SER A 474 -10.92 -14.54 -15.16
CA SER A 474 -9.51 -14.16 -15.33
C SER A 474 -8.93 -13.45 -14.10
N VAL A 475 -9.78 -12.93 -13.20
CA VAL A 475 -9.38 -12.27 -11.97
C VAL A 475 -9.37 -13.26 -10.82
N SER A 476 -8.26 -13.42 -10.13
CA SER A 476 -8.19 -14.21 -8.89
C SER A 476 -9.06 -13.58 -7.79
N LYS A 477 -9.80 -14.42 -7.05
CA LYS A 477 -10.64 -13.97 -5.93
C LYS A 477 -9.96 -14.32 -4.62
N PHE A 478 -10.06 -13.38 -3.69
CA PHE A 478 -9.49 -13.51 -2.35
C PHE A 478 -10.62 -13.44 -1.33
N THR A 479 -10.42 -14.04 -0.17
CA THR A 479 -11.42 -14.07 0.90
C THR A 479 -10.79 -13.68 2.23
N ARG A 480 -11.56 -12.96 3.02
CA ARG A 480 -11.29 -12.58 4.40
C ARG A 480 -12.30 -13.26 5.33
N SER A 481 -11.82 -13.96 6.34
CA SER A 481 -12.63 -14.57 7.41
C SER A 481 -13.10 -13.56 8.46
#